data_8e04d965b6eaad77912ba97cb52f085f
#
_entry.id   8e04d965b6eaad77912ba97cb52f085f
#
_cell.length_a   1.000
_cell.length_b   1.000
_cell.length_c   1.000
_cell.angle_alpha   90.00
_cell.angle_beta   90.00
_cell.angle_gamma   90.00
#
_symmetry.space_group_name_H-M   'P 1'
#
loop_
_entity.id
_entity.type
_entity.pdbx_description
1 polymer ?
#
loop_
_entity_poly.entity_id
_entity_poly.type
_entity_poly.pdbx_seq_one_letter_code
_entity_poly.pdbx_strand_id
1 'polypeptide(L)'
;MISEAQKQQMAEAVAKIRETMAAAAKAAGRDPAEVRLCAACKTRTVEEVRYSADLPIDLFGENHVQELVEKTDANAYNGKPGHFIGHLQTNKVNKVVGRAALIQSVDSTRLLDKIDTAAARLGLVQDILVEINIGEEASKSGVDADSLFPLLEAAAAREHIRLRGLMAIPPADADDTETRRFFAQMRELLARADARHYDRAQMDILSMGMSHDYAAAIAEGATIVRVGTAIYGARDYSKKA
;
A
#
# COMPACT_ATOMS: atom_id res chain seq x y z
N MET A 1 -21.29 11.05 13.60
CA MET A 1 -20.64 12.32 13.14
C MET A 1 -19.31 12.49 13.84
N ILE A 2 -18.28 12.87 13.10
CA ILE A 2 -16.96 13.21 13.68
C ILE A 2 -17.01 14.60 14.28
N SER A 3 -16.37 14.80 15.44
CA SER A 3 -16.31 16.09 16.13
C SER A 3 -15.34 17.07 15.45
N GLU A 4 -15.52 18.36 15.66
CA GLU A 4 -14.59 19.38 15.14
C GLU A 4 -13.16 19.17 15.68
N ALA A 5 -13.03 18.74 16.95
CA ALA A 5 -11.72 18.40 17.52
C ALA A 5 -11.03 17.26 16.76
N GLN A 6 -11.78 16.20 16.38
CA GLN A 6 -11.22 15.10 15.56
C GLN A 6 -10.83 15.56 14.15
N LYS A 7 -11.62 16.44 13.54
CA LYS A 7 -11.29 17.02 12.23
C LYS A 7 -10.01 17.84 12.30
N GLN A 8 -9.90 18.71 13.29
CA GLN A 8 -8.71 19.53 13.50
C GLN A 8 -7.46 18.64 13.73
N GLN A 9 -7.58 17.63 14.60
CA GLN A 9 -6.50 16.69 14.86
C GLN A 9 -6.02 15.98 13.59
N MET A 10 -6.94 15.50 12.74
CA MET A 10 -6.57 14.86 11.46
C MET A 10 -5.89 15.85 10.52
N ALA A 11 -6.37 17.08 10.41
CA ALA A 11 -5.79 18.10 9.54
C ALA A 11 -4.35 18.46 9.97
N GLU A 12 -4.13 18.70 11.26
CA GLU A 12 -2.81 18.99 11.83
C GLU A 12 -1.84 17.79 11.63
N ALA A 13 -2.33 16.58 11.87
CA ALA A 13 -1.53 15.37 11.67
C ALA A 13 -1.10 15.19 10.21
N VAL A 14 -2.02 15.36 9.25
CA VAL A 14 -1.69 15.26 7.82
C VAL A 14 -0.71 16.36 7.40
N ALA A 15 -0.89 17.59 7.87
CA ALA A 15 0.05 18.68 7.58
C ALA A 15 1.46 18.35 8.09
N LYS A 16 1.59 17.87 9.33
CA LYS A 16 2.87 17.46 9.90
C LYS A 16 3.52 16.29 9.17
N ILE A 17 2.72 15.30 8.76
CA ILE A 17 3.21 14.16 7.97
C ILE A 17 3.76 14.66 6.64
N ARG A 18 3.05 15.53 5.93
CA ARG A 18 3.49 16.11 4.64
C ARG A 18 4.79 16.91 4.78
N GLU A 19 4.91 17.70 5.83
CA GLU A 19 6.15 18.43 6.13
C GLU A 19 7.34 17.46 6.30
N THR A 20 7.13 16.41 7.11
CA THR A 20 8.17 15.40 7.36
C THR A 20 8.53 14.61 6.09
N MET A 21 7.52 14.22 5.28
CA MET A 21 7.75 13.55 3.99
C MET A 21 8.60 14.42 3.06
N ALA A 22 8.25 15.70 2.93
CA ALA A 22 8.97 16.62 2.08
C ALA A 22 10.41 16.84 2.56
N ALA A 23 10.63 16.94 3.88
CA ALA A 23 11.96 17.07 4.47
C ALA A 23 12.80 15.80 4.23
N ALA A 24 12.22 14.61 4.42
CA ALA A 24 12.92 13.34 4.19
C ALA A 24 13.29 13.13 2.72
N ALA A 25 12.40 13.46 1.78
CA ALA A 25 12.67 13.37 0.35
C ALA A 25 13.82 14.32 -0.06
N LYS A 26 13.76 15.59 0.36
CA LYS A 26 14.81 16.57 0.07
C LYS A 26 16.16 16.17 0.67
N ALA A 27 16.18 15.67 1.89
CA ALA A 27 17.41 15.18 2.54
C ALA A 27 18.05 14.01 1.79
N ALA A 28 17.22 13.19 1.11
CA ALA A 28 17.66 12.09 0.25
C ALA A 28 17.97 12.51 -1.21
N GLY A 29 17.92 13.81 -1.53
CA GLY A 29 18.14 14.31 -2.90
C GLY A 29 17.00 13.98 -3.88
N ARG A 30 15.78 13.70 -3.37
CA ARG A 30 14.61 13.33 -4.16
C ARG A 30 13.59 14.45 -4.25
N ASP A 31 12.80 14.47 -5.32
CA ASP A 31 11.63 15.34 -5.41
C ASP A 31 10.53 14.85 -4.44
N PRO A 32 10.03 15.69 -3.51
CA PRO A 32 8.89 15.35 -2.67
C PRO A 32 7.64 14.89 -3.44
N ALA A 33 7.45 15.34 -4.68
CA ALA A 33 6.33 14.94 -5.53
C ALA A 33 6.36 13.46 -5.96
N GLU A 34 7.51 12.79 -5.87
CA GLU A 34 7.64 11.37 -6.14
C GLU A 34 6.99 10.48 -5.06
N VAL A 35 6.73 11.04 -3.87
CA VAL A 35 6.27 10.26 -2.72
C VAL A 35 4.82 10.54 -2.41
N ARG A 36 3.99 9.52 -2.51
CA ARG A 36 2.55 9.58 -2.25
C ARG A 36 2.21 9.14 -0.83
N LEU A 37 1.32 9.88 -0.18
CA LEU A 37 0.75 9.53 1.12
C LEU A 37 -0.48 8.65 0.95
N CYS A 38 -0.37 7.40 1.39
CA CYS A 38 -1.49 6.49 1.56
C CYS A 38 -2.04 6.59 2.99
N ALA A 39 -3.26 7.06 3.15
CA ALA A 39 -3.96 6.97 4.43
C ALA A 39 -4.48 5.54 4.64
N ALA A 40 -3.87 4.79 5.56
CA ALA A 40 -4.33 3.46 5.95
C ALA A 40 -5.55 3.57 6.87
N CYS A 41 -6.75 3.50 6.27
CA CYS A 41 -8.03 3.84 6.91
C CYS A 41 -8.84 2.62 7.38
N LYS A 42 -8.16 1.48 7.59
CA LYS A 42 -8.76 0.30 8.23
C LYS A 42 -9.37 0.66 9.58
N THR A 43 -10.55 0.11 9.88
CA THR A 43 -11.35 0.35 11.10
C THR A 43 -11.88 1.78 11.25
N ARG A 44 -11.78 2.61 10.21
CA ARG A 44 -12.32 3.98 10.22
C ARG A 44 -13.69 4.02 9.54
N THR A 45 -14.55 4.89 10.05
CA THR A 45 -15.88 5.08 9.50
C THR A 45 -15.85 5.77 8.14
N VAL A 46 -16.90 5.60 7.36
CA VAL A 46 -17.11 6.31 6.08
C VAL A 46 -16.99 7.84 6.26
N GLU A 47 -17.50 8.38 7.38
CA GLU A 47 -17.43 9.82 7.67
C GLU A 47 -16.01 10.31 7.92
N GLU A 48 -15.20 9.56 8.70
CA GLU A 48 -13.79 9.90 8.96
C GLU A 48 -12.99 9.90 7.66
N VAL A 49 -13.21 8.88 6.80
CA VAL A 49 -12.51 8.75 5.53
C VAL A 49 -12.94 9.87 4.57
N ARG A 50 -14.24 10.15 4.48
CA ARG A 50 -14.76 11.24 3.62
C ARG A 50 -14.20 12.60 4.02
N TYR A 51 -14.15 12.91 5.31
CA TYR A 51 -13.51 14.15 5.76
C TYR A 51 -12.02 14.17 5.40
N SER A 52 -11.29 13.09 5.66
CA SER A 52 -9.87 13.04 5.36
C SER A 52 -9.58 13.06 3.85
N ALA A 53 -10.55 12.77 2.99
CA ALA A 53 -10.41 12.89 1.55
C ALA A 53 -10.29 14.35 1.05
N ASP A 54 -10.72 15.32 1.85
CA ASP A 54 -10.52 16.74 1.55
C ASP A 54 -9.14 17.26 2.00
N LEU A 55 -8.39 16.46 2.78
CA LEU A 55 -7.04 16.78 3.20
C LEU A 55 -6.01 16.40 2.11
N PRO A 56 -4.76 16.90 2.20
CA PRO A 56 -3.71 16.57 1.24
C PRO A 56 -3.19 15.13 1.41
N ILE A 57 -4.06 14.15 1.21
CA ILE A 57 -3.83 12.71 1.11
C ILE A 57 -3.95 12.32 -0.36
N ASP A 58 -3.04 11.49 -0.88
CA ASP A 58 -3.02 11.14 -2.31
C ASP A 58 -3.92 9.95 -2.61
N LEU A 59 -4.01 9.00 -1.68
CA LEU A 59 -4.75 7.75 -1.84
C LEU A 59 -5.09 7.11 -0.49
N PHE A 60 -5.99 6.14 -0.51
CA PHE A 60 -6.47 5.44 0.67
C PHE A 60 -6.12 3.96 0.62
N GLY A 61 -5.84 3.34 1.76
CA GLY A 61 -5.49 1.94 1.87
C GLY A 61 -6.41 1.19 2.84
N GLU A 62 -6.98 0.07 2.37
CA GLU A 62 -7.83 -0.81 3.17
C GLU A 62 -7.20 -2.17 3.37
N ASN A 63 -7.37 -2.72 4.57
CA ASN A 63 -6.90 -4.06 4.91
C ASN A 63 -8.02 -5.12 4.81
N HIS A 64 -9.28 -4.72 4.86
CA HIS A 64 -10.43 -5.60 4.87
C HIS A 64 -11.31 -5.37 3.65
N VAL A 65 -11.68 -6.46 2.98
CA VAL A 65 -12.48 -6.39 1.74
C VAL A 65 -13.84 -5.74 1.98
N GLN A 66 -14.45 -5.99 3.13
CA GLN A 66 -15.74 -5.39 3.49
C GLN A 66 -15.64 -3.87 3.59
N GLU A 67 -14.57 -3.36 4.21
CA GLU A 67 -14.32 -1.93 4.37
C GLU A 67 -14.04 -1.26 3.02
N LEU A 68 -13.24 -1.92 2.13
CA LEU A 68 -13.03 -1.41 0.77
C LEU A 68 -14.35 -1.28 0.02
N VAL A 69 -15.20 -2.31 0.05
CA VAL A 69 -16.51 -2.30 -0.63
C VAL A 69 -17.39 -1.19 -0.07
N GLU A 70 -17.59 -1.15 1.25
CA GLU A 70 -18.42 -0.14 1.91
C GLU A 70 -18.00 1.29 1.56
N LYS A 71 -16.70 1.59 1.67
CA LYS A 71 -16.19 2.94 1.46
C LYS A 71 -16.16 3.33 -0.01
N THR A 72 -15.93 2.37 -0.92
CA THR A 72 -16.03 2.60 -2.36
C THR A 72 -17.49 2.88 -2.75
N ASP A 73 -18.43 2.04 -2.32
CA ASP A 73 -19.85 2.17 -2.65
C ASP A 73 -20.44 3.48 -2.05
N ALA A 74 -19.92 3.93 -0.89
CA ALA A 74 -20.27 5.21 -0.26
C ALA A 74 -19.53 6.42 -0.85
N ASN A 75 -18.68 6.25 -1.87
CA ASN A 75 -17.79 7.29 -2.41
C ASN A 75 -17.00 8.05 -1.32
N ALA A 76 -16.52 7.32 -0.30
CA ALA A 76 -15.81 7.91 0.83
C ALA A 76 -14.45 8.52 0.46
N TYR A 77 -13.84 8.04 -0.62
CA TYR A 77 -12.53 8.51 -1.09
C TYR A 77 -12.60 9.80 -1.93
N ASN A 78 -13.80 10.28 -2.22
CA ASN A 78 -14.04 11.53 -2.99
C ASN A 78 -13.24 11.58 -4.31
N GLY A 79 -13.27 10.48 -5.08
CA GLY A 79 -12.57 10.33 -6.35
C GLY A 79 -11.07 10.01 -6.26
N LYS A 80 -10.47 9.98 -5.06
CA LYS A 80 -9.09 9.56 -4.87
C LYS A 80 -8.96 8.03 -4.95
N PRO A 81 -7.79 7.48 -5.37
CA PRO A 81 -7.61 6.04 -5.49
C PRO A 81 -7.74 5.30 -4.15
N GLY A 82 -8.52 4.23 -4.12
CA GLY A 82 -8.52 3.24 -3.05
C GLY A 82 -7.59 2.08 -3.39
N HIS A 83 -6.65 1.73 -2.51
CA HIS A 83 -5.75 0.58 -2.65
C HIS A 83 -6.15 -0.52 -1.67
N PHE A 84 -5.97 -1.77 -2.05
CA PHE A 84 -6.05 -2.88 -1.13
C PHE A 84 -4.64 -3.24 -0.65
N ILE A 85 -4.42 -3.14 0.67
CA ILE A 85 -3.10 -3.27 1.30
C ILE A 85 -3.04 -4.38 2.37
N GLY A 86 -4.12 -5.15 2.56
CA GLY A 86 -4.19 -6.28 3.48
C GLY A 86 -4.06 -7.61 2.76
N HIS A 87 -3.92 -8.72 3.50
CA HIS A 87 -3.88 -10.05 2.91
C HIS A 87 -5.20 -10.37 2.15
N LEU A 88 -5.08 -10.70 0.86
CA LEU A 88 -6.21 -10.99 0.00
C LEU A 88 -6.46 -12.48 -0.15
N GLN A 89 -7.53 -12.96 0.49
CA GLN A 89 -7.98 -14.34 0.29
C GLN A 89 -8.54 -14.54 -1.12
N THR A 90 -8.20 -15.64 -1.78
CA THR A 90 -8.60 -15.92 -3.17
C THR A 90 -10.11 -15.94 -3.41
N ASN A 91 -10.91 -16.34 -2.40
CA ASN A 91 -12.38 -16.35 -2.48
C ASN A 91 -13.01 -14.94 -2.42
N LYS A 92 -12.23 -13.91 -2.08
CA LYS A 92 -12.70 -12.52 -1.99
C LYS A 92 -12.24 -11.64 -3.16
N VAL A 93 -11.40 -12.15 -4.06
CA VAL A 93 -10.82 -11.42 -5.20
C VAL A 93 -11.86 -10.69 -6.04
N ASN A 94 -13.00 -11.34 -6.35
CA ASN A 94 -14.08 -10.73 -7.15
C ASN A 94 -14.71 -9.47 -6.54
N LYS A 95 -14.50 -9.21 -5.23
CA LYS A 95 -14.98 -8.00 -4.56
C LYS A 95 -13.96 -6.86 -4.58
N VAL A 96 -12.69 -7.17 -4.88
CA VAL A 96 -11.56 -6.23 -4.83
C VAL A 96 -11.17 -5.75 -6.23
N VAL A 97 -11.05 -6.67 -7.18
CA VAL A 97 -10.73 -6.36 -8.59
C VAL A 97 -11.75 -5.40 -9.18
N GLY A 98 -11.25 -4.32 -9.80
CA GLY A 98 -12.07 -3.24 -10.36
C GLY A 98 -12.58 -2.21 -9.33
N ARG A 99 -12.46 -2.48 -8.00
CA ARG A 99 -12.70 -1.49 -6.94
C ARG A 99 -11.40 -0.88 -6.43
N ALA A 100 -10.40 -1.72 -6.17
CA ALA A 100 -9.06 -1.23 -5.83
C ALA A 100 -8.34 -0.77 -7.09
N ALA A 101 -7.82 0.47 -7.07
CA ALA A 101 -6.94 0.98 -8.12
C ALA A 101 -5.60 0.21 -8.17
N LEU A 102 -5.15 -0.31 -7.01
CA LEU A 102 -3.94 -1.11 -6.88
C LEU A 102 -4.12 -2.15 -5.76
N ILE A 103 -3.78 -3.41 -6.04
CA ILE A 103 -3.69 -4.48 -5.04
C ILE A 103 -2.21 -4.65 -4.67
N GLN A 104 -1.84 -4.34 -3.42
CA GLN A 104 -0.44 -4.29 -3.00
C GLN A 104 0.08 -5.59 -2.36
N SER A 105 -0.78 -6.58 -2.17
CA SER A 105 -0.55 -7.76 -1.33
C SER A 105 -0.57 -9.08 -2.11
N VAL A 106 -0.02 -9.07 -3.32
CA VAL A 106 0.05 -10.30 -4.13
C VAL A 106 1.27 -11.11 -3.74
N ASP A 107 1.06 -12.35 -3.29
CA ASP A 107 2.07 -13.22 -2.70
C ASP A 107 2.14 -14.62 -3.31
N SER A 108 1.34 -14.92 -4.33
CA SER A 108 1.30 -16.27 -4.91
C SER A 108 0.74 -16.30 -6.32
N THR A 109 1.19 -17.28 -7.12
CA THR A 109 0.64 -17.53 -8.46
C THR A 109 -0.85 -17.88 -8.41
N ARG A 110 -1.29 -18.60 -7.38
CA ARG A 110 -2.72 -18.88 -7.16
C ARG A 110 -3.56 -17.62 -7.02
N LEU A 111 -3.05 -16.61 -6.31
CA LEU A 111 -3.74 -15.32 -6.17
C LEU A 111 -3.70 -14.55 -7.50
N LEU A 112 -2.56 -14.53 -8.20
CA LEU A 112 -2.42 -13.96 -9.54
C LEU A 112 -3.47 -14.50 -10.51
N ASP A 113 -3.63 -15.84 -10.59
CA ASP A 113 -4.60 -16.47 -11.49
C ASP A 113 -6.04 -16.05 -11.21
N LYS A 114 -6.36 -15.86 -9.92
CA LYS A 114 -7.69 -15.38 -9.52
C LYS A 114 -7.92 -13.92 -9.87
N ILE A 115 -6.90 -13.08 -9.71
CA ILE A 115 -6.96 -11.65 -10.08
C ILE A 115 -7.08 -11.51 -11.60
N ASP A 116 -6.23 -12.19 -12.37
CA ASP A 116 -6.27 -12.17 -13.84
C ASP A 116 -7.64 -12.62 -14.37
N THR A 117 -8.16 -13.75 -13.89
CA THR A 117 -9.49 -14.23 -14.25
C THR A 117 -10.60 -13.24 -13.92
N ALA A 118 -10.52 -12.58 -12.75
CA ALA A 118 -11.54 -11.60 -12.34
C ALA A 118 -11.44 -10.32 -13.19
N ALA A 119 -10.24 -9.85 -13.49
CA ALA A 119 -9.98 -8.69 -14.33
C ALA A 119 -10.45 -8.92 -15.78
N ALA A 120 -10.17 -10.11 -16.34
CA ALA A 120 -10.66 -10.53 -17.64
C ALA A 120 -12.19 -10.45 -17.75
N ARG A 121 -12.92 -10.96 -16.75
CA ARG A 121 -14.39 -10.90 -16.71
C ARG A 121 -14.96 -9.49 -16.73
N LEU A 122 -14.20 -8.52 -16.19
CA LEU A 122 -14.58 -7.12 -16.13
C LEU A 122 -14.05 -6.31 -17.33
N GLY A 123 -13.25 -6.93 -18.22
CA GLY A 123 -12.64 -6.27 -19.36
C GLY A 123 -11.63 -5.19 -18.96
N LEU A 124 -10.92 -5.37 -17.84
CA LEU A 124 -9.94 -4.41 -17.34
C LEU A 124 -8.56 -5.04 -17.11
N VAL A 125 -7.55 -4.21 -16.91
CA VAL A 125 -6.22 -4.59 -16.46
C VAL A 125 -6.06 -4.10 -15.02
N GLN A 126 -5.76 -5.02 -14.09
CA GLN A 126 -5.59 -4.71 -12.66
C GLN A 126 -4.12 -4.43 -12.33
N ASP A 127 -3.85 -3.26 -11.75
CA ASP A 127 -2.54 -2.93 -11.20
C ASP A 127 -2.28 -3.73 -9.92
N ILE A 128 -1.06 -4.27 -9.80
CA ILE A 128 -0.64 -5.02 -8.61
C ILE A 128 0.77 -4.65 -8.16
N LEU A 129 1.05 -4.88 -6.87
CA LEU A 129 2.40 -5.05 -6.33
C LEU A 129 2.57 -6.48 -5.81
N VAL A 130 3.81 -6.98 -5.86
CA VAL A 130 4.17 -8.21 -5.17
C VAL A 130 4.60 -7.86 -3.74
N GLU A 131 4.00 -8.55 -2.76
CA GLU A 131 4.35 -8.41 -1.35
C GLU A 131 5.52 -9.35 -1.02
N ILE A 132 6.55 -8.79 -0.39
CA ILE A 132 7.74 -9.51 0.06
C ILE A 132 7.73 -9.61 1.58
N ASN A 133 7.92 -10.82 2.10
CA ASN A 133 8.23 -11.09 3.50
C ASN A 133 9.71 -10.83 3.76
N ILE A 134 10.07 -9.55 3.84
CA ILE A 134 11.48 -9.11 3.89
C ILE A 134 12.21 -9.53 5.17
N GLY A 135 11.47 -9.81 6.24
CA GLY A 135 12.01 -10.28 7.52
C GLY A 135 11.97 -11.80 7.68
N GLU A 136 11.53 -12.55 6.68
CA GLU A 136 11.40 -14.02 6.69
C GLU A 136 10.62 -14.57 7.89
N GLU A 137 9.64 -13.79 8.38
CA GLU A 137 8.79 -14.19 9.51
C GLU A 137 7.72 -15.20 9.05
N ALA A 138 7.73 -16.40 9.58
CA ALA A 138 6.79 -17.47 9.21
C ALA A 138 5.30 -17.13 9.40
N SER A 139 4.98 -16.12 10.20
CA SER A 139 3.61 -15.67 10.49
C SER A 139 3.10 -14.58 9.56
N LYS A 140 3.96 -14.01 8.68
CA LYS A 140 3.60 -12.91 7.77
C LYS A 140 3.33 -13.40 6.35
N SER A 141 2.47 -12.62 5.65
CA SER A 141 2.24 -12.75 4.21
C SER A 141 3.47 -12.26 3.43
N GLY A 142 3.47 -12.54 2.15
CA GLY A 142 4.54 -12.16 1.23
C GLY A 142 5.41 -13.35 0.84
N VAL A 143 6.04 -13.23 -0.33
CA VAL A 143 7.00 -14.22 -0.81
C VAL A 143 8.38 -13.99 -0.20
N ASP A 144 9.16 -15.04 -0.07
CA ASP A 144 10.60 -14.95 0.21
C ASP A 144 11.38 -14.40 -1.00
N ALA A 145 12.66 -14.07 -0.78
CA ALA A 145 13.49 -13.48 -1.82
C ALA A 145 13.74 -14.44 -3.01
N ASP A 146 13.76 -15.76 -2.78
CA ASP A 146 14.00 -16.77 -3.81
C ASP A 146 12.76 -16.94 -4.70
N SER A 147 11.57 -16.84 -4.13
CA SER A 147 10.29 -16.95 -4.84
C SER A 147 9.88 -15.66 -5.56
N LEU A 148 10.54 -14.53 -5.29
CA LEU A 148 10.18 -13.24 -5.87
C LEU A 148 10.22 -13.22 -7.39
N PHE A 149 11.36 -13.53 -7.99
CA PHE A 149 11.54 -13.42 -9.44
C PHE A 149 10.66 -14.38 -10.24
N PRO A 150 10.48 -15.65 -9.84
CA PRO A 150 9.47 -16.51 -10.44
C PRO A 150 8.05 -15.94 -10.40
N LEU A 151 7.66 -15.27 -9.30
CA LEU A 151 6.34 -14.67 -9.18
C LEU A 151 6.19 -13.42 -10.06
N LEU A 152 7.25 -12.58 -10.18
CA LEU A 152 7.26 -11.43 -11.10
C LEU A 152 7.12 -11.88 -12.56
N GLU A 153 7.83 -12.92 -12.99
CA GLU A 153 7.72 -13.53 -14.31
C GLU A 153 6.30 -14.05 -14.57
N ALA A 154 5.74 -14.75 -13.59
CA ALA A 154 4.36 -15.21 -13.66
C ALA A 154 3.36 -14.05 -13.76
N ALA A 155 3.56 -12.93 -13.03
CA ALA A 155 2.70 -11.76 -13.11
C ALA A 155 2.78 -11.08 -14.49
N ALA A 156 3.98 -10.88 -15.02
CA ALA A 156 4.21 -10.26 -16.31
C ALA A 156 3.63 -11.06 -17.49
N ALA A 157 3.49 -12.37 -17.33
CA ALA A 157 2.87 -13.25 -18.34
C ALA A 157 1.32 -13.16 -18.36
N ARG A 158 0.66 -12.48 -17.41
CA ARG A 158 -0.82 -12.39 -17.36
C ARG A 158 -1.32 -11.20 -18.16
N GLU A 159 -2.36 -11.42 -18.98
CA GLU A 159 -2.88 -10.40 -19.91
C GLU A 159 -3.65 -9.27 -19.21
N HIS A 160 -4.29 -9.58 -18.10
CA HIS A 160 -5.17 -8.64 -17.37
C HIS A 160 -4.54 -8.17 -16.06
N ILE A 161 -3.22 -8.28 -15.95
CA ILE A 161 -2.43 -7.78 -14.83
C ILE A 161 -1.39 -6.78 -15.35
N ARG A 162 -1.20 -5.68 -14.63
CA ARG A 162 -0.05 -4.80 -14.79
C ARG A 162 0.76 -4.78 -13.50
N LEU A 163 1.98 -5.30 -13.58
CA LEU A 163 2.91 -5.29 -12.47
C LEU A 163 3.52 -3.89 -12.31
N ARG A 164 3.34 -3.30 -11.11
CA ARG A 164 3.76 -1.92 -10.83
C ARG A 164 4.93 -1.83 -9.84
N GLY A 165 5.35 -2.91 -9.22
CA GLY A 165 6.46 -2.88 -8.27
C GLY A 165 6.27 -3.79 -7.07
N LEU A 166 6.82 -3.37 -5.93
CA LEU A 166 6.96 -4.18 -4.73
C LEU A 166 6.35 -3.50 -3.49
N MET A 167 5.93 -4.34 -2.54
CA MET A 167 5.47 -3.91 -1.21
C MET A 167 6.13 -4.75 -0.13
N ALA A 168 6.47 -4.13 1.01
CA ALA A 168 6.90 -4.85 2.20
C ALA A 168 6.48 -4.17 3.50
N ILE A 169 6.39 -4.98 4.55
CA ILE A 169 6.21 -4.56 5.93
C ILE A 169 7.33 -5.22 6.75
N PRO A 170 8.37 -4.46 7.16
CA PRO A 170 9.43 -4.98 8.02
C PRO A 170 8.91 -5.59 9.32
N PRO A 171 9.70 -6.43 10.02
CA PRO A 171 9.39 -6.90 11.36
C PRO A 171 9.06 -5.76 12.31
N ALA A 172 8.04 -5.96 13.15
CA ALA A 172 7.58 -4.91 14.06
C ALA A 172 8.53 -4.65 15.24
N ASP A 173 9.39 -5.61 15.54
CA ASP A 173 10.42 -5.60 16.60
C ASP A 173 11.82 -5.25 16.06
N ALA A 174 11.96 -5.02 14.75
CA ALA A 174 13.21 -4.54 14.17
C ALA A 174 13.57 -3.13 14.70
N ASP A 175 14.81 -2.94 15.04
CA ASP A 175 15.31 -1.60 15.39
C ASP A 175 15.45 -0.69 14.15
N ASP A 176 15.76 0.59 14.38
CA ASP A 176 15.88 1.58 13.30
C ASP A 176 16.96 1.20 12.26
N THR A 177 18.04 0.56 12.68
CA THR A 177 19.14 0.13 11.81
C THR A 177 18.73 -1.03 10.93
N GLU A 178 18.07 -2.04 11.52
CA GLU A 178 17.54 -3.19 10.81
C GLU A 178 16.43 -2.78 9.85
N THR A 179 15.50 -1.93 10.31
CA THR A 179 14.40 -1.39 9.47
C THR A 179 14.97 -0.68 8.25
N ARG A 180 16.00 0.15 8.40
CA ARG A 180 16.68 0.80 7.27
C ARG A 180 17.32 -0.21 6.32
N ARG A 181 17.96 -1.24 6.85
CA ARG A 181 18.55 -2.32 6.03
C ARG A 181 17.49 -3.01 5.19
N PHE A 182 16.32 -3.32 5.76
CA PHE A 182 15.20 -3.90 5.01
C PHE A 182 14.71 -2.97 3.90
N PHE A 183 14.59 -1.68 4.16
CA PHE A 183 14.18 -0.72 3.13
C PHE A 183 15.23 -0.60 2.01
N ALA A 184 16.53 -0.57 2.32
CA ALA A 184 17.60 -0.58 1.33
C ALA A 184 17.55 -1.86 0.47
N GLN A 185 17.34 -3.01 1.08
CA GLN A 185 17.18 -4.29 0.37
C GLN A 185 15.97 -4.27 -0.57
N MET A 186 14.84 -3.69 -0.16
CA MET A 186 13.66 -3.53 -1.00
C MET A 186 13.93 -2.64 -2.23
N ARG A 187 14.69 -1.55 -2.05
CA ARG A 187 15.14 -0.70 -3.17
C ARG A 187 15.99 -1.49 -4.18
N GLU A 188 16.94 -2.27 -3.68
CA GLU A 188 17.80 -3.11 -4.52
C GLU A 188 17.00 -4.18 -5.28
N LEU A 189 16.03 -4.82 -4.62
CA LEU A 189 15.15 -5.81 -5.26
C LEU A 189 14.30 -5.17 -6.36
N LEU A 190 13.76 -3.97 -6.14
CA LEU A 190 13.01 -3.23 -7.16
C LEU A 190 13.89 -2.90 -8.36
N ALA A 191 15.11 -2.38 -8.14
CA ALA A 191 16.06 -2.06 -9.21
C ALA A 191 16.46 -3.31 -10.02
N ARG A 192 16.69 -4.44 -9.35
CA ARG A 192 16.97 -5.73 -10.01
C ARG A 192 15.78 -6.25 -10.80
N ALA A 193 14.56 -6.02 -10.33
CA ALA A 193 13.34 -6.39 -11.04
C ALA A 193 13.11 -5.50 -12.26
N ASP A 194 13.31 -4.18 -12.14
CA ASP A 194 13.20 -3.24 -13.25
C ASP A 194 14.20 -3.52 -14.37
N ALA A 195 15.45 -3.88 -14.02
CA ALA A 195 16.50 -4.24 -14.98
C ALA A 195 16.18 -5.50 -15.82
N ARG A 196 15.16 -6.29 -15.46
CA ARG A 196 14.71 -7.43 -16.26
C ARG A 196 13.77 -7.06 -17.41
N HIS A 197 13.26 -5.84 -17.43
CA HIS A 197 12.40 -5.31 -18.51
C HIS A 197 11.23 -6.24 -18.86
N TYR A 198 10.48 -6.68 -17.85
CA TYR A 198 9.32 -7.54 -18.06
C TYR A 198 8.27 -6.87 -18.94
N ASP A 199 7.69 -7.62 -19.86
CA ASP A 199 6.53 -7.17 -20.63
C ASP A 199 5.38 -6.83 -19.69
N ARG A 200 4.63 -5.76 -19.98
CA ARG A 200 3.47 -5.28 -19.19
C ARG A 200 3.80 -4.94 -17.73
N ALA A 201 5.06 -4.68 -17.44
CA ALA A 201 5.49 -4.21 -16.13
C ALA A 201 5.95 -2.75 -16.21
N GLN A 202 5.71 -2.05 -15.12
CA GLN A 202 6.21 -0.71 -14.87
C GLN A 202 6.65 -0.65 -13.41
N MET A 203 7.92 -0.99 -13.16
CA MET A 203 8.47 -1.16 -11.82
C MET A 203 8.75 0.19 -11.13
N ASP A 204 7.72 1.05 -11.04
CA ASP A 204 7.80 2.43 -10.57
C ASP A 204 7.28 2.64 -9.14
N ILE A 205 6.75 1.60 -8.50
CA ILE A 205 6.17 1.69 -7.16
C ILE A 205 6.95 0.85 -6.16
N LEU A 206 7.42 1.52 -5.10
CA LEU A 206 7.97 0.90 -3.91
C LEU A 206 7.12 1.31 -2.70
N SER A 207 6.23 0.42 -2.27
CA SER A 207 5.32 0.68 -1.15
C SER A 207 5.91 0.11 0.13
N MET A 208 6.42 0.96 0.99
CA MET A 208 7.01 0.61 2.29
C MET A 208 7.00 1.83 3.22
N GLY A 209 7.13 1.60 4.52
CA GLY A 209 7.07 2.64 5.52
C GLY A 209 5.66 2.92 6.05
N MET A 210 5.57 3.02 7.37
CA MET A 210 4.34 3.26 8.14
C MET A 210 4.52 4.42 9.11
N SER A 211 3.60 4.61 10.06
CA SER A 211 3.55 5.77 10.97
C SER A 211 4.84 6.06 11.74
N HIS A 212 5.70 5.07 11.97
CA HIS A 212 6.91 5.23 12.79
C HIS A 212 8.19 5.34 11.96
N ASP A 213 8.19 4.81 10.74
CA ASP A 213 9.40 4.59 9.93
C ASP A 213 9.33 5.17 8.51
N TYR A 214 8.22 5.87 8.14
CA TYR A 214 8.03 6.37 6.77
C TYR A 214 9.13 7.35 6.32
N ALA A 215 9.74 8.12 7.23
CA ALA A 215 10.84 9.02 6.87
C ALA A 215 12.09 8.23 6.44
N ALA A 216 12.42 7.14 7.15
CA ALA A 216 13.50 6.24 6.77
C ALA A 216 13.19 5.51 5.45
N ALA A 217 11.94 5.06 5.28
CA ALA A 217 11.50 4.44 4.02
C ALA A 217 11.64 5.38 2.81
N ILE A 218 11.31 6.68 2.98
CA ILE A 218 11.47 7.70 1.94
C ILE A 218 12.95 7.87 1.59
N ALA A 219 13.83 7.94 2.60
CA ALA A 219 15.27 8.05 2.39
C ALA A 219 15.82 6.86 1.59
N GLU A 220 15.22 5.67 1.76
CA GLU A 220 15.58 4.45 1.05
C GLU A 220 14.78 4.20 -0.24
N GLY A 221 14.01 5.18 -0.73
CA GLY A 221 13.40 5.12 -2.06
C GLY A 221 11.92 4.81 -2.11
N ALA A 222 11.19 4.76 -0.98
CA ALA A 222 9.74 4.57 -1.00
C ALA A 222 9.06 5.61 -1.91
N THR A 223 8.10 5.15 -2.72
CA THR A 223 7.22 6.01 -3.54
C THR A 223 5.80 6.06 -3.00
N ILE A 224 5.44 5.11 -2.12
CA ILE A 224 4.19 5.14 -1.34
C ILE A 224 4.55 4.83 0.12
N VAL A 225 4.11 5.71 1.02
CA VAL A 225 4.14 5.46 2.47
C VAL A 225 2.71 5.31 3.00
N ARG A 226 2.49 4.37 3.94
CA ARG A 226 1.16 3.98 4.43
C ARG A 226 0.99 4.39 5.88
N VAL A 227 0.35 5.50 6.12
CA VAL A 227 0.21 6.10 7.45
C VAL A 227 -1.22 5.98 7.94
N GLY A 228 -1.43 5.36 9.09
CA GLY A 228 -2.75 5.16 9.69
C GLY A 228 -2.87 5.83 11.06
N THR A 229 -2.23 5.24 12.06
CA THR A 229 -2.33 5.68 13.46
C THR A 229 -1.93 7.14 13.67
N ALA A 230 -0.94 7.64 12.92
CA ALA A 230 -0.52 9.03 13.02
C ALA A 230 -1.57 10.01 12.45
N ILE A 231 -2.44 9.59 11.51
CA ILE A 231 -3.54 10.41 10.96
C ILE A 231 -4.77 10.34 11.85
N TYR A 232 -5.21 9.12 12.17
CA TYR A 232 -6.53 8.87 12.76
C TYR A 232 -6.51 8.61 14.27
N GLY A 233 -5.33 8.59 14.89
CA GLY A 233 -5.17 8.21 16.30
C GLY A 233 -5.17 6.69 16.54
N ALA A 234 -5.00 6.30 17.79
CA ALA A 234 -5.04 4.90 18.21
C ALA A 234 -6.38 4.24 17.84
N ARG A 235 -6.35 2.91 17.65
CA ARG A 235 -7.56 2.14 17.33
C ARG A 235 -8.43 1.99 18.57
N ASP A 236 -9.70 2.28 18.40
CA ASP A 236 -10.72 1.96 19.39
C ASP A 236 -11.30 0.57 19.08
N TYR A 237 -10.83 -0.44 19.79
CA TYR A 237 -11.30 -1.81 19.66
C TYR A 237 -12.64 -2.07 20.38
N SER A 238 -13.16 -1.10 21.13
CA SER A 238 -14.42 -1.25 21.88
C SER A 238 -15.65 -1.20 20.98
N LYS A 239 -15.50 -0.72 19.74
CA LYS A 239 -16.58 -0.56 18.75
C LYS A 239 -16.81 -1.78 17.85
N LYS A 240 -16.17 -2.92 18.14
CA LYS A 240 -16.51 -4.19 17.49
C LYS A 240 -17.61 -4.87 18.32
N ALA A 241 -18.85 -4.58 18.02
CA ALA A 241 -20.00 -5.42 18.29
C ALA A 241 -20.57 -5.90 16.95
#